data_ef3a160c81ceda5ee5519e94c346a4c1
#
_entry.id   ef3a160c81ceda5ee5519e94c346a4c1
#
_cell.length_a   1.000
_cell.length_b   1.000
_cell.length_c   1.000
_cell.angle_alpha   90.00
_cell.angle_beta   90.00
_cell.angle_gamma   90.00
#
_symmetry.space_group_name_H-M   'P 1'
#
loop_
_entity.id
_entity.type
_entity.pdbx_description
1 polymer ?
#
loop_
_entity_poly.entity_id
_entity_poly.type
_entity_poly.pdbx_seq_one_letter_code
_entity_poly.pdbx_strand_id
1 'polypeptide(L)'
;IYGMTGIMKLNIGGQERTLRFNNFSAIELAKIIYNGEQANFETEDLLNRIMKLNEENHYLLVKTLIYAGLIGNDYVVGFSKTATAEQVGEWISELSGDEIYSVWNTFWKSMGVDLPAIQELEKNSVAEKKNQRGMKSAKKSLEK
;
A
#
# COMPACT_ATOMS: atom_id res chain seq x y z
N ILE A 1 -1.87 9.17 -21.15
CA ILE A 1 -2.32 7.82 -20.79
C ILE A 1 -1.59 7.29 -19.55
N TYR A 2 -0.27 7.44 -19.51
CA TYR A 2 0.53 7.01 -18.35
C TYR A 2 0.18 7.79 -17.08
N GLY A 3 -0.17 9.06 -17.19
CA GLY A 3 -0.53 9.90 -16.05
C GLY A 3 -1.86 9.57 -15.39
N MET A 4 -2.69 8.71 -16.01
CA MET A 4 -4.02 8.38 -15.48
C MET A 4 -4.04 7.04 -14.71
N THR A 5 -3.01 6.21 -14.85
CA THR A 5 -2.98 4.88 -14.22
C THR A 5 -2.78 4.92 -12.71
N GLY A 6 -2.23 5.99 -12.18
CA GLY A 6 -1.96 6.15 -10.76
C GLY A 6 -2.89 7.11 -10.04
N ILE A 7 -4.05 7.43 -10.61
CA ILE A 7 -4.97 8.40 -10.04
C ILE A 7 -6.28 7.71 -9.69
N MET A 8 -6.79 7.98 -8.49
CA MET A 8 -8.12 7.50 -8.08
C MET A 8 -8.76 8.50 -7.12
N LYS A 9 -10.08 8.42 -7.01
CA LYS A 9 -10.83 9.20 -6.04
C LYS A 9 -11.30 8.30 -4.91
N LEU A 10 -11.28 8.82 -3.70
CA LEU A 10 -11.63 8.08 -2.50
C LEU A 10 -12.42 8.99 -1.56
N ASN A 11 -13.55 8.50 -1.07
CA ASN A 11 -14.31 9.21 -0.04
C ASN A 11 -13.73 8.87 1.32
N ILE A 12 -13.01 9.82 1.91
CA ILE A 12 -12.33 9.62 3.18
C ILE A 12 -12.21 10.96 3.90
N GLY A 13 -12.34 10.94 5.21
CA GLY A 13 -12.26 12.16 6.00
C GLY A 13 -13.40 13.12 5.71
N GLY A 14 -14.60 12.61 5.42
CA GLY A 14 -15.80 13.40 5.20
C GLY A 14 -15.93 14.07 3.84
N GLN A 15 -15.04 13.79 2.89
CA GLN A 15 -15.10 14.37 1.56
C GLN A 15 -14.40 13.49 0.53
N GLU A 16 -14.70 13.72 -0.76
CA GLU A 16 -13.99 13.07 -1.86
C GLU A 16 -12.59 13.66 -1.97
N ARG A 17 -11.58 12.80 -1.95
CA ARG A 17 -10.17 13.17 -2.09
C ARG A 17 -9.55 12.43 -3.25
N THR A 18 -8.56 13.03 -3.90
CA THR A 18 -7.82 12.41 -4.98
C THR A 18 -6.51 11.85 -4.46
N LEU A 19 -6.25 10.58 -4.76
CA LEU A 19 -4.95 9.95 -4.56
C LEU A 19 -4.21 9.95 -5.89
N ARG A 20 -2.95 10.31 -5.86
CA ARG A 20 -2.11 10.32 -7.06
C ARG A 20 -0.78 9.68 -6.74
N PHE A 21 -0.54 8.51 -7.34
CA PHE A 21 0.72 7.78 -7.18
C PHE A 21 1.67 8.20 -8.30
N ASN A 22 2.64 9.03 -7.96
CA ASN A 22 3.64 9.60 -8.86
C ASN A 22 5.00 9.61 -8.16
N ASN A 23 5.98 10.30 -8.71
CA ASN A 23 7.31 10.37 -8.11
C ASN A 23 7.29 11.00 -6.71
N PHE A 24 6.42 11.98 -6.47
CA PHE A 24 6.31 12.63 -5.16
C PHE A 24 5.77 11.66 -4.11
N SER A 25 4.75 10.88 -4.47
CA SER A 25 4.20 9.86 -3.57
C SER A 25 5.22 8.74 -3.32
N ALA A 26 5.97 8.35 -4.35
CA ALA A 26 7.02 7.33 -4.21
C ALA A 26 8.13 7.77 -3.25
N ILE A 27 8.53 9.02 -3.33
CA ILE A 27 9.54 9.60 -2.41
C ILE A 27 9.00 9.59 -0.97
N GLU A 28 7.75 10.01 -0.78
CA GLU A 28 7.13 10.05 0.54
C GLU A 28 6.98 8.65 1.14
N LEU A 29 6.56 7.69 0.31
CA LEU A 29 6.44 6.29 0.68
C LEU A 29 7.81 5.72 1.10
N ALA A 30 8.86 6.00 0.32
CA ALA A 30 10.20 5.56 0.63
C ALA A 30 10.71 6.16 1.95
N LYS A 31 10.45 7.42 2.21
CA LYS A 31 10.83 8.06 3.48
C LYS A 31 10.25 7.32 4.68
N ILE A 32 8.99 6.91 4.59
CA ILE A 32 8.32 6.21 5.67
C ILE A 32 8.89 4.79 5.82
N ILE A 33 9.01 4.07 4.71
CA ILE A 33 9.47 2.67 4.71
C ILE A 33 10.93 2.55 5.16
N TYR A 34 11.78 3.49 4.79
CA TYR A 34 13.19 3.51 5.15
C TYR A 34 13.50 4.39 6.37
N ASN A 35 12.48 4.85 7.11
CA ASN A 35 12.62 5.72 8.29
C ASN A 35 13.38 7.01 8.02
N GLY A 36 13.24 7.57 6.83
CA GLY A 36 13.88 8.82 6.44
C GLY A 36 15.38 8.76 6.18
N GLU A 37 15.99 7.60 6.30
CA GLU A 37 17.45 7.43 6.20
C GLU A 37 17.96 7.32 4.77
N GLN A 38 17.07 7.10 3.79
CA GLN A 38 17.50 6.85 2.42
C GLN A 38 16.86 7.83 1.45
N ALA A 39 17.71 8.63 0.79
CA ALA A 39 17.27 9.57 -0.24
C ALA A 39 17.02 8.88 -1.58
N ASN A 40 17.75 7.80 -1.87
CA ASN A 40 17.61 7.02 -3.11
C ASN A 40 17.21 5.59 -2.77
N PHE A 41 16.35 5.01 -3.59
CA PHE A 41 15.90 3.64 -3.42
C PHE A 41 15.81 2.96 -4.79
N GLU A 42 16.01 1.65 -4.78
CA GLU A 42 15.72 0.83 -5.96
C GLU A 42 14.25 0.41 -5.91
N THR A 43 13.58 0.50 -7.06
CA THR A 43 12.16 0.19 -7.17
C THR A 43 11.87 -1.23 -6.66
N GLU A 44 12.67 -2.21 -7.07
CA GLU A 44 12.48 -3.60 -6.66
C GLU A 44 12.59 -3.78 -5.15
N ASP A 45 13.58 -3.16 -4.53
CA ASP A 45 13.73 -3.22 -3.06
C ASP A 45 12.55 -2.58 -2.34
N LEU A 46 12.08 -1.43 -2.83
CA LEU A 46 10.91 -0.76 -2.28
C LEU A 46 9.68 -1.65 -2.36
N LEU A 47 9.43 -2.27 -3.50
CA LEU A 47 8.26 -3.14 -3.69
C LEU A 47 8.34 -4.38 -2.79
N ASN A 48 9.52 -4.96 -2.60
CA ASN A 48 9.70 -6.08 -1.68
C ASN A 48 9.41 -5.67 -0.23
N ARG A 49 9.84 -4.49 0.18
CA ARG A 49 9.57 -3.97 1.53
C ARG A 49 8.09 -3.68 1.73
N ILE A 50 7.40 -3.21 0.70
CA ILE A 50 5.95 -3.00 0.73
C ILE A 50 5.23 -4.34 0.93
N MET A 51 5.60 -5.37 0.19
CA MET A 51 5.01 -6.70 0.35
C MET A 51 5.24 -7.26 1.75
N LYS A 52 6.44 -7.08 2.28
CA LYS A 52 6.77 -7.50 3.64
C LYS A 52 5.93 -6.75 4.67
N LEU A 53 5.79 -5.44 4.52
CA LEU A 53 4.97 -4.63 5.42
C LEU A 53 3.50 -5.05 5.35
N ASN A 54 3.00 -5.41 4.17
CA ASN A 54 1.65 -5.91 4.00
C ASN A 54 1.39 -7.16 4.84
N GLU A 55 2.38 -8.04 4.95
CA GLU A 55 2.28 -9.25 5.77
C GLU A 55 2.41 -8.96 7.27
N GLU A 56 3.29 -8.05 7.64
CA GLU A 56 3.59 -7.75 9.04
C GLU A 56 2.59 -6.79 9.66
N ASN A 57 2.15 -5.79 8.91
CA ASN A 57 1.24 -4.75 9.41
C ASN A 57 0.46 -4.11 8.26
N HIS A 58 -0.58 -4.79 7.83
CA HIS A 58 -1.44 -4.34 6.72
C HIS A 58 -2.04 -2.96 6.96
N TYR A 59 -2.47 -2.68 8.19
CA TYR A 59 -3.04 -1.38 8.56
C TYR A 59 -2.05 -0.24 8.31
N LEU A 60 -0.81 -0.41 8.76
CA LEU A 60 0.23 0.60 8.56
C LEU A 60 0.53 0.81 7.08
N LEU A 61 0.54 -0.26 6.29
CA LEU A 61 0.75 -0.18 4.85
C LEU A 61 -0.37 0.62 4.17
N VAL A 62 -1.63 0.32 4.46
CA VAL A 62 -2.78 1.03 3.87
C VAL A 62 -2.73 2.50 4.23
N LYS A 63 -2.48 2.82 5.48
CA LYS A 63 -2.32 4.21 5.95
C LYS A 63 -1.21 4.92 5.17
N THR A 64 -0.08 4.28 5.01
CA THR A 64 1.08 4.85 4.32
C THR A 64 0.80 5.09 2.83
N LEU A 65 0.15 4.14 2.15
CA LEU A 65 -0.20 4.27 0.75
C LEU A 65 -1.19 5.42 0.52
N ILE A 66 -2.22 5.52 1.34
CA ILE A 66 -3.22 6.58 1.22
C ILE A 66 -2.58 7.93 1.48
N TYR A 67 -1.79 8.05 2.54
CA TYR A 67 -1.08 9.29 2.85
C TYR A 67 -0.15 9.70 1.70
N ALA A 68 0.65 8.77 1.17
CA ALA A 68 1.54 9.04 0.05
C ALA A 68 0.78 9.50 -1.20
N GLY A 69 -0.36 8.88 -1.48
CA GLY A 69 -1.22 9.28 -2.60
C GLY A 69 -1.78 10.68 -2.44
N LEU A 70 -2.21 11.06 -1.24
CA LEU A 70 -2.68 12.40 -0.94
C LEU A 70 -1.56 13.43 -1.13
N ILE A 71 -0.37 13.15 -0.64
CA ILE A 71 0.80 14.02 -0.82
C ILE A 71 1.14 14.16 -2.31
N GLY A 72 1.11 13.07 -3.07
CA GLY A 72 1.35 13.11 -4.50
C GLY A 72 0.39 14.04 -5.24
N ASN A 73 -0.88 14.02 -4.86
CA ASN A 73 -1.88 14.93 -5.42
C ASN A 73 -1.64 16.39 -4.99
N ASP A 74 -1.34 16.60 -3.70
CA ASP A 74 -1.08 17.96 -3.18
C ASP A 74 0.05 18.65 -3.94
N TYR A 75 1.14 17.93 -4.23
CA TYR A 75 2.24 18.48 -5.00
C TYR A 75 1.83 18.89 -6.42
N VAL A 76 0.98 18.09 -7.07
CA VAL A 76 0.57 18.36 -8.45
C VAL A 76 -0.39 19.55 -8.54
N VAL A 77 -1.34 19.66 -7.59
CA VAL A 77 -2.32 20.75 -7.60
C VAL A 77 -1.81 22.00 -6.90
N GLY A 78 -0.62 21.95 -6.29
CA GLY A 78 0.01 23.12 -5.69
C GLY A 78 -0.52 23.49 -4.31
N PHE A 79 -1.20 22.57 -3.63
CA PHE A 79 -1.68 22.79 -2.27
C PHE A 79 -0.61 22.38 -1.24
N SER A 80 -0.65 23.01 -0.06
CA SER A 80 0.03 22.52 1.11
C SER A 80 -0.65 21.23 1.57
N LYS A 81 -0.01 20.47 2.46
CA LYS A 81 -0.54 19.19 2.96
C LYS A 81 -1.98 19.32 3.42
N THR A 82 -2.88 18.57 2.80
CA THR A 82 -4.32 18.58 3.13
C THR A 82 -4.67 17.64 4.29
N ALA A 83 -3.77 16.72 4.64
CA ALA A 83 -3.97 15.76 5.73
C ALA A 83 -2.63 15.35 6.33
N THR A 84 -2.67 14.95 7.61
CA THR A 84 -1.53 14.34 8.28
C THR A 84 -1.64 12.82 8.23
N ALA A 85 -0.53 12.12 8.45
CA ALA A 85 -0.54 10.66 8.51
C ALA A 85 -1.46 10.15 9.63
N GLU A 86 -1.52 10.85 10.76
CA GLU A 86 -2.38 10.51 11.89
C GLU A 86 -3.86 10.62 11.52
N GLN A 87 -4.24 11.69 10.82
CA GLN A 87 -5.61 11.86 10.33
C GLN A 87 -6.01 10.73 9.39
N VAL A 88 -5.12 10.37 8.46
CA VAL A 88 -5.37 9.25 7.55
C VAL A 88 -5.56 7.95 8.34
N GLY A 89 -4.76 7.73 9.36
CA GLY A 89 -4.89 6.57 10.24
C GLY A 89 -6.27 6.47 10.89
N GLU A 90 -6.85 7.60 11.29
CA GLU A 90 -8.20 7.63 11.85
C GLU A 90 -9.27 7.36 10.78
N TRP A 91 -9.07 7.87 9.57
CA TRP A 91 -10.05 7.75 8.49
C TRP A 91 -10.12 6.35 7.85
N ILE A 92 -9.09 5.53 7.99
CA ILE A 92 -9.04 4.20 7.38
C ILE A 92 -10.22 3.33 7.80
N SER A 93 -10.71 3.50 9.03
CA SER A 93 -11.86 2.74 9.52
C SER A 93 -13.14 3.00 8.73
N GLU A 94 -13.21 4.10 7.97
CA GLU A 94 -14.35 4.43 7.12
C GLU A 94 -14.37 3.62 5.81
N LEU A 95 -13.26 2.96 5.46
CA LEU A 95 -13.11 2.30 4.17
C LEU A 95 -13.60 0.86 4.17
N SER A 96 -14.27 0.48 3.08
CA SER A 96 -14.62 -0.91 2.81
C SER A 96 -13.39 -1.68 2.30
N GLY A 97 -13.49 -3.02 2.32
CA GLY A 97 -12.45 -3.87 1.74
C GLY A 97 -12.22 -3.60 0.26
N ASP A 98 -13.31 -3.32 -0.48
CA ASP A 98 -13.22 -3.00 -1.91
C ASP A 98 -12.48 -1.69 -2.16
N GLU A 99 -12.70 -0.69 -1.32
CA GLU A 99 -11.99 0.58 -1.41
C GLU A 99 -10.49 0.42 -1.12
N ILE A 100 -10.15 -0.35 -0.11
CA ILE A 100 -8.76 -0.67 0.23
C ILE A 100 -8.10 -1.42 -0.93
N TYR A 101 -8.81 -2.39 -1.52
CA TYR A 101 -8.31 -3.14 -2.67
C TYR A 101 -8.08 -2.22 -3.88
N SER A 102 -8.96 -1.24 -4.10
CA SER A 102 -8.81 -0.26 -5.18
C SER A 102 -7.56 0.60 -4.99
N VAL A 103 -7.25 1.02 -3.76
CA VAL A 103 -6.02 1.75 -3.45
C VAL A 103 -4.80 0.90 -3.79
N TRP A 104 -4.80 -0.35 -3.36
CA TRP A 104 -3.75 -1.32 -3.61
C TRP A 104 -3.50 -1.50 -5.11
N ASN A 105 -4.56 -1.76 -5.86
CA ASN A 105 -4.48 -1.94 -7.31
C ASN A 105 -3.97 -0.70 -8.04
N THR A 106 -4.47 0.48 -7.65
CA THR A 106 -4.07 1.74 -8.27
C THR A 106 -2.58 2.00 -8.04
N PHE A 107 -2.11 1.74 -6.84
CA PHE A 107 -0.68 1.86 -6.52
C PHE A 107 0.17 0.93 -7.40
N TRP A 108 -0.15 -0.37 -7.47
CA TRP A 108 0.62 -1.33 -8.25
C TRP A 108 0.63 -1.00 -9.74
N LYS A 109 -0.50 -0.58 -10.29
CA LYS A 109 -0.59 -0.14 -11.67
C LYS A 109 0.33 1.07 -11.93
N SER A 110 0.41 1.99 -10.99
CA SER A 110 1.29 3.16 -11.11
C SER A 110 2.77 2.77 -11.19
N MET A 111 3.12 1.64 -10.61
CA MET A 111 4.48 1.11 -10.63
C MET A 111 4.74 0.19 -11.84
N GLY A 112 3.77 0.08 -12.76
CA GLY A 112 3.91 -0.75 -13.95
C GLY A 112 3.73 -2.24 -13.71
N VAL A 113 3.13 -2.63 -12.58
CA VAL A 113 2.90 -4.04 -12.23
C VAL A 113 1.48 -4.42 -12.59
N ASP A 114 1.31 -5.47 -13.40
CA ASP A 114 0.01 -5.95 -13.85
C ASP A 114 -0.73 -6.72 -12.75
N LEU A 115 -2.07 -6.64 -12.78
CA LEU A 115 -2.93 -7.37 -11.85
C LEU A 115 -2.63 -8.88 -11.77
N PRO A 116 -2.40 -9.60 -12.89
CA PRO A 116 -2.03 -11.02 -12.81
C PRO A 116 -0.75 -11.26 -12.01
N ALA A 117 0.26 -10.41 -12.16
CA ALA A 117 1.51 -10.54 -11.41
C ALA A 117 1.29 -10.28 -9.92
N ILE A 118 0.44 -9.31 -9.55
CA ILE A 118 0.07 -9.04 -8.17
C ILE A 118 -0.62 -10.25 -7.55
N GLN A 119 -1.61 -10.82 -8.27
CA GLN A 119 -2.36 -11.99 -7.82
C GLN A 119 -1.45 -13.20 -7.61
N GLU A 120 -0.48 -13.39 -8.47
CA GLU A 120 0.50 -14.46 -8.34
C GLU A 120 1.38 -14.28 -7.12
N LEU A 121 1.86 -13.07 -6.86
CA LEU A 121 2.62 -12.74 -5.66
C LEU A 121 1.81 -12.99 -4.39
N GLU A 122 0.54 -12.58 -4.38
CA GLU A 122 -0.37 -12.82 -3.26
C GLU A 122 -0.63 -14.30 -3.02
N LYS A 123 -0.83 -15.07 -4.09
CA LYS A 123 -1.01 -16.53 -4.00
C LYS A 123 0.20 -17.21 -3.41
N ASN A 124 1.40 -16.83 -3.84
CA ASN A 124 2.63 -17.41 -3.32
C ASN A 124 2.79 -17.11 -1.83
N SER A 125 2.52 -15.89 -1.41
CA SER A 125 2.57 -15.49 -0.01
C SER A 125 1.54 -16.27 0.83
N VAL A 126 0.30 -16.40 0.36
CA VAL A 126 -0.78 -17.14 1.04
C VAL A 126 -0.45 -18.64 1.08
N ALA A 127 0.08 -19.20 -0.01
CA ALA A 127 0.46 -20.62 -0.06
C ALA A 127 1.56 -20.94 0.95
N GLU A 128 2.57 -20.11 1.08
CA GLU A 128 3.62 -20.26 2.10
C GLU A 128 3.05 -20.23 3.51
N LYS A 129 2.17 -19.29 3.80
CA LYS A 129 1.49 -19.21 5.11
C LYS A 129 0.63 -20.41 5.40
N LYS A 130 -0.13 -20.91 4.42
CA LYS A 130 -0.94 -22.13 4.57
C LYS A 130 -0.09 -23.35 4.83
N ASN A 131 1.01 -23.51 4.13
CA ASN A 131 1.94 -24.62 4.35
C ASN A 131 2.52 -24.60 5.76
N GLN A 132 2.94 -23.45 6.25
CA GLN A 132 3.44 -23.29 7.61
C GLN A 132 2.38 -23.61 8.66
N ARG A 133 1.14 -23.15 8.47
CA ARG A 133 0.01 -23.43 9.35
C ARG A 133 -0.39 -24.89 9.29
N GLY A 134 -0.39 -25.50 8.13
CA GLY A 134 -0.66 -26.93 7.95
C GLY A 134 0.35 -27.80 8.68
N MET A 135 1.62 -27.47 8.62
CA MET A 135 2.68 -28.17 9.34
C MET A 135 2.53 -28.07 10.85
N LYS A 136 2.18 -26.88 11.35
CA LYS A 136 1.93 -26.69 12.80
C LYS A 136 0.71 -27.46 13.28
N SER A 137 -0.36 -27.50 12.50
CA SER A 137 -1.57 -28.26 12.84
C SER A 137 -1.33 -29.78 12.83
N ALA A 138 -0.55 -30.27 11.87
CA ALA A 138 -0.18 -31.68 11.80
C ALA A 138 0.66 -32.09 13.01
N LYS A 139 1.62 -31.27 13.45
CA LYS A 139 2.39 -31.51 14.66
C LYS A 139 1.53 -31.61 15.91
N LYS A 140 0.57 -30.68 16.07
CA LYS A 140 -0.36 -30.70 17.20
C LYS A 140 -1.24 -31.94 17.22
N SER A 141 -1.66 -32.45 16.06
CA SER A 141 -2.44 -33.69 15.96
C SER A 141 -1.62 -34.94 16.34
N LEU A 142 -0.33 -34.93 16.04
CA LEU A 142 0.58 -36.04 16.38
C LEU A 142 0.98 -36.07 17.85
N GLU A 143 0.94 -34.95 18.54
CA GLU A 143 1.24 -34.87 19.98
C GLU A 143 0.08 -35.27 20.88
N LYS A 144 -1.09 -35.53 20.32
CA LYS A 144 -2.26 -36.04 21.02
C LYS A 144 -2.36 -37.56 20.87
#